data_1cc1cb177b8397eb149d7f58b911f048
#
_entry.id   1cc1cb177b8397eb149d7f58b911f048
#
_cell.length_a   1.000
_cell.length_b   1.000
_cell.length_c   1.000
_cell.angle_alpha   90.00
_cell.angle_beta   90.00
_cell.angle_gamma   90.00
#
_symmetry.space_group_name_H-M   'P 1'
#
loop_
_entity.id
_entity.type
_entity.pdbx_description
1 polymer ?
#
loop_
_entity_poly.entity_id
_entity_poly.type
_entity_poly.pdbx_seq_one_letter_code
_entity_poly.pdbx_strand_id
1 'polypeptide(L)'
;MVKEVLYYLDIQSNLIYVDGTIGQGGYTEHILPSLSPRGKIVGIDRDIEVLDMCHQNFSTPNAQLSLHHNSYHHLPDILQKEGIHSVDRILLDLGLSSFQLESENRGFSYSRDSLLDMRFDQTSGMPATNILKNLTLKELVKILKEFGEERYSRKIAY
;
A
#
# COMPACT_ATOMS: atom_id res chain seq x y z
N MET A 1 3.02 -15.87 8.38
CA MET A 1 2.47 -15.41 7.09
C MET A 1 3.52 -15.33 5.97
N VAL A 2 4.77 -14.83 6.17
CA VAL A 2 5.75 -14.72 5.07
C VAL A 2 6.01 -16.06 4.38
N LYS A 3 6.27 -17.13 5.13
CA LYS A 3 6.53 -18.48 4.58
C LYS A 3 5.39 -19.01 3.72
N GLU A 4 4.15 -18.81 4.16
CA GLU A 4 2.96 -19.27 3.45
C GLU A 4 2.78 -18.47 2.15
N VAL A 5 2.98 -17.15 2.20
CA VAL A 5 2.91 -16.29 1.01
C VAL A 5 3.95 -16.71 -0.02
N LEU A 6 5.21 -16.88 0.39
CA LEU A 6 6.28 -17.34 -0.50
C LEU A 6 6.01 -18.72 -1.10
N TYR A 7 5.42 -19.63 -0.31
CA TYR A 7 5.01 -20.94 -0.79
C TYR A 7 3.95 -20.85 -1.90
N TYR A 8 2.90 -20.04 -1.69
CA TYR A 8 1.85 -19.89 -2.69
C TYR A 8 2.27 -19.04 -3.90
N LEU A 9 3.22 -18.14 -3.73
CA LEU A 9 3.80 -17.39 -4.86
C LEU A 9 4.66 -18.29 -5.75
N ASP A 10 5.08 -19.47 -5.28
CA ASP A 10 5.89 -20.43 -6.04
C ASP A 10 7.10 -19.74 -6.67
N ILE A 11 8.04 -19.29 -5.81
CA ILE A 11 9.15 -18.44 -6.22
C ILE A 11 10.07 -19.16 -7.19
N GLN A 12 10.25 -18.57 -8.38
CA GLN A 12 11.14 -19.04 -9.43
C GLN A 12 12.02 -17.89 -9.92
N SER A 13 13.25 -18.20 -10.28
CA SER A 13 14.30 -17.20 -10.50
C SER A 13 14.08 -16.28 -11.70
N ASN A 14 13.34 -16.71 -12.71
CA ASN A 14 13.18 -15.97 -13.98
C ASN A 14 11.82 -15.26 -14.12
N LEU A 15 10.97 -15.29 -13.09
CA LEU A 15 9.62 -14.74 -13.15
C LEU A 15 9.59 -13.24 -12.86
N ILE A 16 8.52 -12.61 -13.35
CA ILE A 16 8.20 -11.21 -13.08
C ILE A 16 7.10 -11.17 -12.01
N TYR A 17 7.42 -10.57 -10.88
CA TYR A 17 6.54 -10.40 -9.73
C TYR A 17 6.03 -8.97 -9.67
N VAL A 18 4.79 -8.80 -9.27
CA VAL A 18 4.24 -7.51 -8.85
C VAL A 18 3.90 -7.59 -7.38
N ASP A 19 4.44 -6.68 -6.58
CA ASP A 19 3.99 -6.42 -5.22
C ASP A 19 3.25 -5.07 -5.23
N GLY A 20 1.92 -5.12 -5.25
CA GLY A 20 1.06 -3.94 -5.35
C GLY A 20 0.88 -3.18 -4.04
N THR A 21 1.48 -3.68 -2.96
CA THR A 21 1.46 -3.14 -1.60
C THR A 21 2.82 -3.34 -0.94
N ILE A 22 3.90 -2.95 -1.66
CA ILE A 22 5.27 -3.34 -1.30
C ILE A 22 5.69 -2.86 0.08
N GLY A 23 5.16 -1.73 0.55
CA GLY A 23 5.55 -1.16 1.83
C GLY A 23 7.06 -0.94 1.93
N GLN A 24 7.66 -1.41 3.01
CA GLN A 24 9.11 -1.37 3.22
C GLN A 24 9.85 -2.53 2.53
N GLY A 25 9.15 -3.42 1.80
CA GLY A 25 9.73 -4.53 1.06
C GLY A 25 9.87 -5.84 1.83
N GLY A 26 9.00 -6.09 2.81
CA GLY A 26 9.09 -7.27 3.67
C GLY A 26 9.01 -8.62 2.93
N TYR A 27 8.26 -8.72 1.85
CA TYR A 27 8.28 -9.91 0.98
C TYR A 27 9.44 -9.85 -0.02
N THR A 28 9.75 -8.65 -0.52
CA THR A 28 10.82 -8.41 -1.50
C THR A 28 12.18 -8.89 -0.99
N GLU A 29 12.50 -8.73 0.30
CA GLU A 29 13.77 -9.17 0.90
C GLU A 29 13.98 -10.69 0.79
N HIS A 30 12.89 -11.47 0.70
CA HIS A 30 12.94 -12.92 0.55
C HIS A 30 12.89 -13.37 -0.91
N ILE A 31 12.29 -12.58 -1.81
CA ILE A 31 12.14 -12.91 -3.24
C ILE A 31 13.40 -12.50 -4.01
N LEU A 32 13.86 -11.28 -3.80
CA LEU A 32 14.93 -10.64 -4.59
C LEU A 32 16.24 -11.47 -4.64
N PRO A 33 16.73 -12.07 -3.54
CA PRO A 33 17.94 -12.90 -3.57
C PRO A 33 17.83 -14.17 -4.42
N SER A 34 16.61 -14.62 -4.69
CA SER A 34 16.34 -15.83 -5.48
C SER A 34 16.22 -15.54 -6.98
N LEU A 35 16.19 -14.28 -7.38
CA LEU A 35 16.01 -13.91 -8.78
C LEU A 35 17.30 -14.02 -9.58
N SER A 36 17.18 -14.52 -10.79
CA SER A 36 18.22 -14.43 -11.81
C SER A 36 18.19 -13.05 -12.49
N PRO A 37 19.19 -12.70 -13.32
CA PRO A 37 19.18 -11.44 -14.06
C PRO A 37 17.94 -11.19 -14.96
N ARG A 38 17.13 -12.22 -15.21
CA ARG A 38 15.87 -12.13 -15.99
C ARG A 38 14.66 -11.94 -15.11
N GLY A 39 14.75 -12.27 -13.82
CA GLY A 39 13.67 -12.09 -12.86
C GLY A 39 13.54 -10.62 -12.45
N LYS A 40 12.33 -10.19 -12.13
CA LYS A 40 12.06 -8.80 -11.76
C LYS A 40 10.95 -8.71 -10.72
N ILE A 41 11.05 -7.71 -9.85
CA ILE A 41 9.97 -7.27 -8.96
C ILE A 41 9.56 -5.85 -9.35
N VAL A 42 8.28 -5.65 -9.58
CA VAL A 42 7.64 -4.33 -9.73
C VAL A 42 6.90 -4.04 -8.45
N GLY A 43 7.45 -3.16 -7.62
CA GLY A 43 6.88 -2.75 -6.35
C GLY A 43 6.07 -1.47 -6.49
N ILE A 44 4.87 -1.46 -5.91
CA ILE A 44 3.97 -0.32 -5.95
C ILE A 44 3.49 -0.04 -4.53
N ASP A 45 3.52 1.21 -4.12
CA ASP A 45 2.84 1.67 -2.91
C ASP A 45 2.30 3.09 -3.10
N ARG A 46 1.23 3.39 -2.39
CA ARG A 46 0.64 4.73 -2.36
C ARG A 46 1.33 5.65 -1.35
N ASP A 47 2.11 5.10 -0.45
CA ASP A 47 2.78 5.81 0.62
C ASP A 47 4.24 6.06 0.25
N ILE A 48 4.55 7.31 -0.08
CA ILE A 48 5.92 7.70 -0.48
C ILE A 48 6.94 7.47 0.63
N GLU A 49 6.56 7.64 1.91
CA GLU A 49 7.49 7.46 3.03
C GLU A 49 7.93 6.00 3.15
N VAL A 50 7.01 5.03 2.99
CA VAL A 50 7.38 3.62 3.02
C VAL A 50 8.16 3.19 1.79
N LEU A 51 7.92 3.80 0.62
CA LEU A 51 8.74 3.59 -0.57
C LEU A 51 10.15 4.12 -0.41
N ASP A 52 10.34 5.27 0.23
CA ASP A 52 11.66 5.81 0.53
C ASP A 52 12.44 4.87 1.46
N MET A 53 11.77 4.29 2.45
CA MET A 53 12.38 3.25 3.30
C MET A 53 12.72 2.00 2.49
N CYS A 54 11.84 1.56 1.59
CA CYS A 54 12.10 0.45 0.68
C CYS A 54 13.33 0.72 -0.20
N HIS A 55 13.45 1.92 -0.76
CA HIS A 55 14.63 2.35 -1.52
C HIS A 55 15.92 2.24 -0.71
N GLN A 56 15.90 2.64 0.56
CA GLN A 56 17.04 2.55 1.46
C GLN A 56 17.41 1.10 1.78
N ASN A 57 16.40 0.26 2.04
CA ASN A 57 16.60 -1.15 2.41
C ASN A 57 17.26 -1.97 1.30
N PHE A 58 16.99 -1.66 0.04
CA PHE A 58 17.51 -2.44 -1.11
C PHE A 58 18.64 -1.79 -1.87
N SER A 59 19.23 -0.70 -1.35
CA SER A 59 20.36 -0.01 -2.00
C SER A 59 20.12 0.24 -3.49
N THR A 60 18.97 0.82 -3.81
CA THR A 60 18.59 1.11 -5.20
C THR A 60 19.49 2.19 -5.83
N PRO A 61 19.76 2.14 -7.13
CA PRO A 61 19.04 1.36 -8.13
C PRO A 61 19.44 -0.12 -8.18
N ASN A 62 18.45 -1.00 -8.25
CA ASN A 62 18.62 -2.43 -8.47
C ASN A 62 17.92 -2.80 -9.79
N ALA A 63 18.63 -3.42 -10.72
CA ALA A 63 18.09 -3.76 -12.04
C ALA A 63 16.87 -4.71 -11.98
N GLN A 64 16.77 -5.49 -10.90
CA GLN A 64 15.70 -6.46 -10.70
C GLN A 64 14.54 -5.93 -9.84
N LEU A 65 14.64 -4.71 -9.30
CA LEU A 65 13.61 -4.08 -8.47
C LEU A 65 13.30 -2.69 -9.01
N SER A 66 12.07 -2.48 -9.43
CA SER A 66 11.54 -1.15 -9.73
C SER A 66 10.47 -0.76 -8.72
N LEU A 67 10.49 0.49 -8.25
CA LEU A 67 9.55 0.99 -7.24
C LEU A 67 8.74 2.16 -7.81
N HIS A 68 7.44 2.13 -7.58
CA HIS A 68 6.49 3.10 -8.13
C HIS A 68 5.61 3.68 -7.03
N HIS A 69 5.69 4.99 -6.81
CA HIS A 69 4.73 5.72 -6.00
C HIS A 69 3.41 5.86 -6.78
N ASN A 70 2.51 4.91 -6.58
CA ASN A 70 1.23 4.85 -7.29
C ASN A 70 0.24 3.93 -6.57
N SER A 71 -0.99 3.89 -7.07
CA SER A 71 -1.94 2.84 -6.73
C SER A 71 -1.76 1.64 -7.67
N TYR A 72 -1.87 0.41 -7.13
CA TYR A 72 -1.91 -0.81 -7.95
C TYR A 72 -3.04 -0.80 -8.99
N HIS A 73 -4.03 0.09 -8.85
CA HIS A 73 -5.07 0.32 -9.87
C HIS A 73 -4.47 0.75 -11.22
N HIS A 74 -3.32 1.43 -11.21
CA HIS A 74 -2.60 1.86 -12.40
C HIS A 74 -1.52 0.86 -12.85
N LEU A 75 -1.58 -0.38 -12.38
CA LEU A 75 -0.62 -1.43 -12.78
C LEU A 75 -0.45 -1.55 -14.30
N PRO A 76 -1.51 -1.54 -15.13
CA PRO A 76 -1.34 -1.63 -16.58
C PRO A 76 -0.46 -0.51 -17.16
N ASP A 77 -0.65 0.72 -16.70
CA ASP A 77 0.13 1.89 -17.16
C ASP A 77 1.60 1.80 -16.73
N ILE A 78 1.84 1.28 -15.50
CA ILE A 78 3.19 1.06 -14.97
C ILE A 78 3.92 0.02 -15.80
N LEU A 79 3.29 -1.12 -16.06
CA LEU A 79 3.87 -2.20 -16.85
C LEU A 79 4.16 -1.76 -18.29
N GLN A 80 3.26 -0.99 -18.90
CA GLN A 80 3.46 -0.44 -20.24
C GLN A 80 4.70 0.49 -20.28
N LYS A 81 4.87 1.36 -19.28
CA LYS A 81 6.04 2.26 -19.18
C LYS A 81 7.36 1.50 -19.02
N GLU A 82 7.33 0.35 -18.36
CA GLU A 82 8.49 -0.52 -18.18
C GLU A 82 8.73 -1.49 -19.34
N GLY A 83 7.86 -1.50 -20.37
CA GLY A 83 7.94 -2.43 -21.49
C GLY A 83 7.61 -3.88 -21.10
N ILE A 84 6.89 -4.09 -19.99
CA ILE A 84 6.49 -5.40 -19.50
C ILE A 84 5.10 -5.72 -20.05
N HIS A 85 4.99 -6.79 -20.85
CA HIS A 85 3.72 -7.19 -21.47
C HIS A 85 2.91 -8.18 -20.63
N SER A 86 3.56 -8.92 -19.74
CA SER A 86 2.89 -9.88 -18.86
C SER A 86 3.66 -10.02 -17.57
N VAL A 87 2.96 -10.37 -16.50
CA VAL A 87 3.51 -10.68 -15.18
C VAL A 87 3.11 -12.09 -14.78
N ASP A 88 3.96 -12.76 -14.00
CA ASP A 88 3.75 -14.15 -13.61
C ASP A 88 3.01 -14.28 -12.29
N ARG A 89 3.29 -13.38 -11.36
CA ARG A 89 2.73 -13.41 -9.99
C ARG A 89 2.38 -12.00 -9.51
N ILE A 90 1.27 -11.91 -8.80
CA ILE A 90 0.85 -10.65 -8.17
C ILE A 90 0.58 -10.91 -6.69
N LEU A 91 1.16 -10.08 -5.85
CA LEU A 91 0.93 -10.03 -4.41
C LEU A 91 0.19 -8.74 -4.05
N LEU A 92 -0.86 -8.87 -3.26
CA LEU A 92 -1.57 -7.77 -2.61
C LEU A 92 -1.77 -8.13 -1.13
N ASP A 93 -1.12 -7.42 -0.23
CA ASP A 93 -1.32 -7.50 1.22
C ASP A 93 -2.12 -6.28 1.67
N LEU A 94 -3.45 -6.41 1.57
CA LEU A 94 -4.37 -5.29 1.75
C LEU A 94 -4.57 -4.96 3.22
N GLY A 95 -4.29 -3.73 3.59
CA GLY A 95 -4.46 -3.26 4.96
C GLY A 95 -3.56 -2.07 5.28
N LEU A 96 -3.36 -1.82 6.57
CA LEU A 96 -2.46 -0.81 7.11
C LEU A 96 -1.11 -1.44 7.46
N SER A 97 -0.02 -0.77 7.13
CA SER A 97 1.30 -1.16 7.61
C SER A 97 1.47 -0.81 9.10
N SER A 98 2.37 -1.52 9.80
CA SER A 98 2.75 -1.19 11.17
C SER A 98 3.29 0.24 11.27
N PHE A 99 4.05 0.67 10.27
CA PHE A 99 4.55 2.04 10.18
C PHE A 99 3.42 3.08 10.20
N GLN A 100 2.36 2.86 9.40
CA GLN A 100 1.21 3.77 9.35
C GLN A 100 0.44 3.80 10.66
N LEU A 101 0.29 2.65 11.32
CA LEU A 101 -0.37 2.56 12.65
C LEU A 101 0.44 3.23 13.75
N GLU A 102 1.76 3.16 13.69
CA GLU A 102 2.67 3.72 14.69
C GLU A 102 3.01 5.20 14.45
N SER A 103 2.75 5.70 13.27
CA SER A 103 3.06 7.08 12.88
C SER A 103 2.20 8.10 13.65
N GLU A 104 2.85 9.12 14.19
CA GLU A 104 2.20 10.19 14.96
C GLU A 104 1.39 11.16 14.09
N ASN A 105 1.60 11.17 12.77
CA ASN A 105 1.02 12.17 11.86
C ASN A 105 -0.03 11.62 10.90
N ARG A 106 -0.40 10.32 11.02
CA ARG A 106 -1.28 9.65 10.06
C ARG A 106 -2.73 9.52 10.54
N GLY A 107 -2.97 9.50 11.85
CA GLY A 107 -4.30 9.40 12.42
C GLY A 107 -4.99 8.05 12.26
N PHE A 108 -4.24 6.97 11.99
CA PHE A 108 -4.80 5.62 11.89
C PHE A 108 -4.99 4.92 13.24
N SER A 109 -4.30 5.38 14.28
CA SER A 109 -4.37 4.78 15.62
C SER A 109 -5.10 5.67 16.60
N TYR A 110 -6.03 5.10 17.35
CA TYR A 110 -6.70 5.78 18.48
C TYR A 110 -5.82 5.85 19.75
N SER A 111 -4.72 5.11 19.80
CA SER A 111 -3.81 5.09 20.95
C SER A 111 -2.86 6.29 20.99
N ARG A 112 -2.88 7.12 19.97
CA ARG A 112 -2.03 8.32 19.85
C ARG A 112 -2.89 9.53 19.51
N ASP A 113 -2.58 10.67 20.14
CA ASP A 113 -3.21 11.94 19.81
C ASP A 113 -2.53 12.52 18.56
N SER A 114 -3.23 12.53 17.45
CA SER A 114 -2.73 12.97 16.15
C SER A 114 -3.83 13.60 15.31
N LEU A 115 -3.43 14.38 14.30
CA LEU A 115 -4.38 14.86 13.29
C LEU A 115 -5.01 13.66 12.56
N LEU A 116 -6.32 13.68 12.40
CA LEU A 116 -7.07 12.66 11.69
C LEU A 116 -6.91 12.88 10.17
N ASP A 117 -5.74 12.50 9.65
CA ASP A 117 -5.44 12.55 8.21
C ASP A 117 -6.02 11.35 7.46
N MET A 118 -5.60 10.13 7.82
CA MET A 118 -6.03 8.84 7.28
C MET A 118 -5.78 8.63 5.79
N ARG A 119 -4.91 9.40 5.16
CA ARG A 119 -4.49 9.17 3.78
C ARG A 119 -3.29 8.25 3.73
N PHE A 120 -3.30 7.26 2.84
CA PHE A 120 -2.09 6.51 2.49
C PHE A 120 -1.09 7.41 1.75
N ASP A 121 -1.56 8.12 0.74
CA ASP A 121 -0.80 9.12 0.01
C ASP A 121 -1.14 10.52 0.53
N GLN A 122 -0.24 11.11 1.32
CA GLN A 122 -0.43 12.45 1.87
C GLN A 122 -0.15 13.56 0.84
N THR A 123 0.37 13.22 -0.34
CA THR A 123 0.62 14.20 -1.41
C THR A 123 -0.65 14.53 -2.20
N SER A 124 -1.70 13.71 -2.05
CA SER A 124 -2.94 13.84 -2.80
C SER A 124 -4.18 13.62 -1.94
N GLY A 125 -5.32 14.08 -2.44
CA GLY A 125 -6.60 13.91 -1.78
C GLY A 125 -6.81 14.83 -0.57
N MET A 126 -7.89 14.60 0.17
CA MET A 126 -8.32 15.41 1.30
C MET A 126 -8.18 14.63 2.61
N PRO A 127 -7.58 15.20 3.67
CA PRO A 127 -7.53 14.57 4.99
C PRO A 127 -8.93 14.27 5.54
N ALA A 128 -9.06 13.19 6.30
CA ALA A 128 -10.34 12.80 6.90
C ALA A 128 -10.94 13.90 7.79
N THR A 129 -10.11 14.67 8.51
CA THR A 129 -10.54 15.85 9.27
C THR A 129 -11.31 16.84 8.40
N ASN A 130 -10.84 17.12 7.19
CA ASN A 130 -11.48 18.07 6.28
C ASN A 130 -12.75 17.47 5.65
N ILE A 131 -12.73 16.18 5.36
CA ILE A 131 -13.93 15.47 4.89
C ILE A 131 -15.03 15.60 5.96
N LEU A 132 -14.72 15.25 7.22
CA LEU A 132 -15.69 15.31 8.33
C LEU A 132 -16.26 16.71 8.57
N LYS A 133 -15.44 17.76 8.42
CA LYS A 133 -15.90 19.16 8.57
C LYS A 133 -16.87 19.61 7.48
N ASN A 134 -16.78 19.00 6.30
CA ASN A 134 -17.59 19.42 5.13
C ASN A 134 -18.81 18.54 4.88
N LEU A 135 -18.92 17.39 5.56
CA LEU A 135 -20.07 16.50 5.42
C LEU A 135 -21.30 17.03 6.15
N THR A 136 -22.44 16.86 5.52
CA THR A 136 -23.71 16.98 6.22
C THR A 136 -23.92 15.80 7.15
N LEU A 137 -24.76 15.97 8.18
CA LEU A 137 -25.10 14.88 9.11
C LEU A 137 -25.61 13.62 8.36
N LYS A 138 -26.41 13.82 7.31
CA LYS A 138 -26.97 12.72 6.50
C LYS A 138 -25.86 11.92 5.78
N GLU A 139 -24.88 12.62 5.23
CA GLU A 139 -23.74 12.00 4.55
C GLU A 139 -22.85 11.26 5.52
N LEU A 140 -22.55 11.85 6.69
CA LEU A 140 -21.77 11.19 7.73
C LEU A 140 -22.46 9.91 8.22
N VAL A 141 -23.76 9.96 8.50
CA VAL A 141 -24.55 8.77 8.85
C VAL A 141 -24.46 7.69 7.77
N LYS A 142 -24.54 8.09 6.50
CA LYS A 142 -24.44 7.18 5.36
C LYS A 142 -23.08 6.47 5.34
N ILE A 143 -22.01 7.22 5.46
CA ILE A 143 -20.62 6.69 5.45
C ILE A 143 -20.43 5.70 6.60
N LEU A 144 -20.78 6.09 7.83
CA LEU A 144 -20.65 5.22 9.00
C LEU A 144 -21.46 3.93 8.86
N LYS A 145 -22.64 4.01 8.24
CA LYS A 145 -23.53 2.85 8.08
C LYS A 145 -23.07 1.94 6.93
N GLU A 146 -22.76 2.49 5.75
CA GLU A 146 -22.50 1.71 4.55
C GLU A 146 -21.07 1.16 4.49
N PHE A 147 -20.08 1.93 4.94
CA PHE A 147 -18.66 1.54 4.91
C PHE A 147 -18.12 1.09 6.26
N GLY A 148 -18.68 1.63 7.36
CA GLY A 148 -18.28 1.24 8.71
C GLY A 148 -19.14 0.14 9.32
N GLU A 149 -20.23 -0.26 8.64
CA GLU A 149 -21.24 -1.21 9.16
C GLU A 149 -21.77 -0.83 10.57
N GLU A 150 -21.66 0.47 10.92
CA GLU A 150 -21.94 0.97 12.26
C GLU A 150 -23.45 1.13 12.48
N ARG A 151 -24.01 0.31 13.35
CA ARG A 151 -25.45 0.33 13.69
C ARG A 151 -25.89 1.59 14.43
N TYR A 152 -25.00 2.23 15.18
CA TYR A 152 -25.25 3.47 15.90
C TYR A 152 -24.85 4.72 15.11
N SER A 153 -24.67 4.62 13.80
CA SER A 153 -24.21 5.68 12.91
C SER A 153 -24.89 7.03 13.14
N ARG A 154 -26.22 7.06 13.37
CA ARG A 154 -26.93 8.30 13.68
C ARG A 154 -26.51 8.91 15.01
N LYS A 155 -26.37 8.08 16.05
CA LYS A 155 -25.99 8.53 17.39
C LYS A 155 -24.56 9.06 17.46
N ILE A 156 -23.66 8.46 16.65
CA ILE A 156 -22.26 8.88 16.58
C ILE A 156 -22.11 10.16 15.74
N ALA A 157 -22.91 10.31 14.70
CA ALA A 157 -22.84 11.47 13.82
C ALA A 157 -23.44 12.76 14.42
N TYR A 158 -24.28 12.65 15.48
CA TYR A 158 -24.82 13.78 16.25
C TYR A 158 -23.80 14.24 17.29
#